data_a86b2f4021a0fbf21a95ec90486e1ad2
#
_entry.id   a86b2f4021a0fbf21a95ec90486e1ad2
#
_cell.length_a   1.000
_cell.length_b   1.000
_cell.length_c   1.000
_cell.angle_alpha   90.00
_cell.angle_beta   90.00
_cell.angle_gamma   90.00
#
_symmetry.space_group_name_H-M   'P 1'
#
loop_
_entity.id
_entity.type
_entity.pdbx_description
1 polymer ?
#
loop_
_entity_poly.entity_id
_entity_poly.type
_entity_poly.pdbx_seq_one_letter_code
_entity_poly.pdbx_strand_id
1 'polypeptide(L)'
;MSEARSGSGTSAPTVLRMILGRRLQDMRQNVGASLEEAAKALRVTPLTIRRLEKAEVALKPLYVEKLLQTYGADQQEIDEFVAMAERANKPGWWHAYRDVVPSWFTAYVSLETGAKTLRTYEPHYVTGLLQTRDYARCVLRGGFPNDSEEELERRVELRLRRQSLLERTDAPTLWVVMEEAVLHRAVGGPDVMREQIDRLLEASELDHVSLDIVPFSAGAHVGACAPFTYFRFEEPELPDIVYSELLTASVYLDDRADVVAHLEAHSRMALLTSSQESKAILTRMRKEYS
;
A
#
# COMPACT_ATOMS: atom_id res chain seq x y z
N MET A 1 5.09 13.14 -35.96
CA MET A 1 5.08 14.01 -34.76
C MET A 1 4.15 13.36 -33.76
N SER A 2 4.73 12.59 -32.85
CA SER A 2 4.00 11.88 -31.79
C SER A 2 4.23 12.66 -30.51
N GLU A 3 3.19 13.28 -29.98
CA GLU A 3 3.22 13.93 -28.67
C GLU A 3 3.33 12.86 -27.59
N ALA A 4 4.48 12.81 -26.95
CA ALA A 4 4.68 12.08 -25.72
C ALA A 4 3.81 12.71 -24.63
N ARG A 5 2.68 12.10 -24.30
CA ARG A 5 1.93 12.41 -23.09
C ARG A 5 2.76 11.99 -21.89
N SER A 6 3.41 12.95 -21.25
CA SER A 6 3.97 12.79 -19.92
C SER A 6 2.82 12.47 -18.95
N GLY A 7 2.66 11.22 -18.60
CA GLY A 7 1.76 10.80 -17.54
C GLY A 7 2.30 11.31 -16.21
N SER A 8 1.79 12.43 -15.72
CA SER A 8 1.99 12.86 -14.34
C SER A 8 1.31 11.83 -13.44
N GLY A 9 2.08 10.93 -12.86
CA GLY A 9 1.62 10.01 -11.82
C GLY A 9 0.96 10.83 -10.71
N THR A 10 -0.35 10.70 -10.54
CA THR A 10 -1.08 11.36 -9.46
C THR A 10 -0.78 10.61 -8.17
N SER A 11 0.20 11.10 -7.41
CA SER A 11 0.49 10.59 -6.07
C SER A 11 -0.78 10.62 -5.20
N ALA A 12 -1.00 9.55 -4.44
CA ALA A 12 -2.20 9.42 -3.61
C ALA A 12 -2.24 10.50 -2.49
N PRO A 13 -3.43 11.01 -2.10
CA PRO A 13 -3.52 12.12 -1.15
C PRO A 13 -2.78 11.92 0.17
N THR A 14 -2.75 10.70 0.70
CA THR A 14 -2.03 10.41 1.95
C THR A 14 -0.52 10.48 1.78
N VAL A 15 0.00 9.95 0.68
CA VAL A 15 1.44 10.02 0.34
C VAL A 15 1.85 11.48 0.13
N LEU A 16 1.07 12.26 -0.63
CA LEU A 16 1.33 13.70 -0.78
C LEU A 16 1.34 14.45 0.57
N ARG A 17 0.46 14.10 1.50
CA ARG A 17 0.48 14.71 2.84
C ARG A 17 1.73 14.35 3.62
N MET A 18 2.20 13.11 3.50
CA MET A 18 3.44 12.67 4.16
C MET A 18 4.65 13.44 3.60
N ILE A 19 4.77 13.54 2.26
CA ILE A 19 5.81 14.34 1.60
C ILE A 19 5.80 15.78 2.11
N LEU A 20 4.63 16.40 2.07
CA LEU A 20 4.46 17.78 2.47
C LEU A 20 4.81 18.00 3.95
N GLY A 21 4.31 17.12 4.82
CA GLY A 21 4.59 17.17 6.24
C GLY A 21 6.09 17.05 6.54
N ARG A 22 6.75 16.11 5.88
CA ARG A 22 8.20 15.90 6.03
C ARG A 22 9.00 17.10 5.54
N ARG A 23 8.70 17.60 4.34
CA ARG A 23 9.36 18.79 3.81
C ARG A 23 9.18 20.02 4.71
N LEU A 24 7.98 20.25 5.24
CA LEU A 24 7.74 21.32 6.22
C LEU A 24 8.59 21.15 7.48
N GLN A 25 8.74 19.92 7.98
CA GLN A 25 9.59 19.60 9.11
C GLN A 25 11.07 19.91 8.81
N ASP A 26 11.57 19.47 7.66
CA ASP A 26 12.96 19.67 7.25
C ASP A 26 13.26 21.17 7.06
N MET A 27 12.36 21.94 6.43
CA MET A 27 12.50 23.38 6.28
C MET A 27 12.53 24.08 7.64
N ARG A 28 11.63 23.73 8.56
CA ARG A 28 11.63 24.28 9.92
C ARG A 28 12.95 24.01 10.63
N GLN A 29 13.47 22.78 10.55
CA GLN A 29 14.73 22.39 11.18
C GLN A 29 15.93 23.10 10.56
N ASN A 30 15.95 23.26 9.23
CA ASN A 30 17.03 23.92 8.50
C ASN A 30 17.17 25.41 8.88
N VAL A 31 16.06 26.09 9.19
CA VAL A 31 16.10 27.48 9.69
C VAL A 31 16.24 27.56 11.22
N GLY A 32 16.37 26.42 11.91
CA GLY A 32 16.51 26.35 13.36
C GLY A 32 15.25 26.73 14.15
N ALA A 33 14.07 26.78 13.50
CA ALA A 33 12.83 27.16 14.16
C ALA A 33 12.29 26.04 15.05
N SER A 34 11.84 26.40 16.25
CA SER A 34 11.19 25.49 17.20
C SER A 34 9.74 25.19 16.82
N LEU A 35 9.16 24.14 17.40
CA LEU A 35 7.72 23.87 17.25
C LEU A 35 6.85 25.00 17.82
N GLU A 36 7.32 25.67 18.87
CA GLU A 36 6.66 26.78 19.53
C GLU A 36 6.58 28.01 18.60
N GLU A 37 7.66 28.34 17.90
CA GLU A 37 7.70 29.45 16.92
C GLU A 37 6.78 29.18 15.74
N ALA A 38 6.81 27.98 15.17
CA ALA A 38 5.89 27.55 14.12
C ALA A 38 4.42 27.61 14.59
N ALA A 39 4.15 27.14 15.81
CA ALA A 39 2.81 27.17 16.40
C ALA A 39 2.29 28.61 16.60
N LYS A 40 3.16 29.52 17.03
CA LYS A 40 2.83 30.93 17.19
C LYS A 40 2.43 31.58 15.86
N ALA A 41 3.14 31.25 14.77
CA ALA A 41 2.83 31.76 13.43
C ALA A 41 1.41 31.38 12.98
N LEU A 42 0.97 30.17 13.30
CA LEU A 42 -0.37 29.67 12.96
C LEU A 42 -1.43 29.91 14.05
N ARG A 43 -1.06 30.41 15.23
CA ARG A 43 -1.92 30.52 16.42
C ARG A 43 -2.54 29.19 16.84
N VAL A 44 -1.73 28.13 16.83
CA VAL A 44 -2.10 26.76 17.22
C VAL A 44 -1.17 26.26 18.32
N THR A 45 -1.32 25.02 18.75
CA THR A 45 -0.42 24.38 19.73
C THR A 45 0.79 23.76 19.03
N PRO A 46 1.96 23.61 19.71
CA PRO A 46 3.10 22.87 19.18
C PRO A 46 2.74 21.42 18.78
N LEU A 47 1.82 20.80 19.50
CA LEU A 47 1.29 19.48 19.15
C LEU A 47 0.60 19.46 17.78
N THR A 48 -0.10 20.56 17.44
CA THR A 48 -0.73 20.70 16.12
C THR A 48 0.31 20.74 15.01
N ILE A 49 1.41 21.49 15.19
CA ILE A 49 2.53 21.51 14.22
C ILE A 49 3.11 20.11 14.04
N ARG A 50 3.42 19.43 15.15
CA ARG A 50 3.93 18.05 15.10
C ARG A 50 3.00 17.11 14.34
N ARG A 51 1.68 17.25 14.52
CA ARG A 51 0.67 16.42 13.81
C ARG A 51 0.60 16.77 12.33
N LEU A 52 0.77 18.04 11.97
CA LEU A 52 0.87 18.49 10.57
C LEU A 52 2.13 17.90 9.90
N GLU A 53 3.28 18.00 10.55
CA GLU A 53 4.56 17.47 10.06
C GLU A 53 4.54 15.93 9.92
N LYS A 54 3.78 15.25 10.76
CA LYS A 54 3.57 13.78 10.68
C LYS A 54 2.42 13.35 9.76
N ALA A 55 1.80 14.28 9.04
CA ALA A 55 0.63 14.01 8.19
C ALA A 55 -0.59 13.39 8.91
N GLU A 56 -0.65 13.47 10.24
CA GLU A 56 -1.76 12.95 11.07
C GLU A 56 -3.05 13.76 10.89
N VAL A 57 -2.95 14.98 10.37
CA VAL A 57 -4.06 15.89 10.09
C VAL A 57 -3.92 16.51 8.70
N ALA A 58 -5.04 17.00 8.14
CA ALA A 58 -5.05 17.66 6.83
C ALA A 58 -4.20 18.95 6.85
N LEU A 59 -3.38 19.13 5.83
CA LEU A 59 -2.54 20.31 5.62
C LEU A 59 -3.35 21.39 4.90
N LYS A 60 -3.90 22.33 5.66
CA LYS A 60 -4.65 23.45 5.07
C LYS A 60 -3.69 24.33 4.25
N PRO A 61 -4.01 24.69 2.99
CA PRO A 61 -3.16 25.53 2.15
C PRO A 61 -2.68 26.80 2.86
N LEU A 62 -3.57 27.49 3.56
CA LEU A 62 -3.21 28.69 4.35
C LEU A 62 -2.17 28.42 5.46
N TYR A 63 -2.19 27.22 6.06
CA TYR A 63 -1.21 26.87 7.08
C TYR A 63 0.16 26.62 6.45
N VAL A 64 0.18 25.94 5.31
CA VAL A 64 1.39 25.69 4.53
C VAL A 64 2.03 27.00 4.11
N GLU A 65 1.26 27.91 3.50
CA GLU A 65 1.71 29.24 3.10
C GLU A 65 2.36 30.00 4.26
N LYS A 66 1.66 30.10 5.40
CA LYS A 66 2.17 30.84 6.57
C LYS A 66 3.43 30.21 7.19
N LEU A 67 3.52 28.88 7.24
CA LEU A 67 4.72 28.20 7.72
C LEU A 67 5.91 28.50 6.82
N LEU A 68 5.73 28.37 5.50
CA LEU A 68 6.78 28.63 4.52
C LEU A 68 7.25 30.07 4.54
N GLN A 69 6.34 31.04 4.65
CA GLN A 69 6.69 32.45 4.87
C GLN A 69 7.51 32.64 6.15
N THR A 70 7.16 31.95 7.23
CA THR A 70 7.88 31.99 8.51
C THR A 70 9.28 31.37 8.39
N TYR A 71 9.42 30.33 7.54
CA TYR A 71 10.71 29.67 7.29
C TYR A 71 11.57 30.37 6.25
N GLY A 72 11.07 31.46 5.62
CA GLY A 72 11.82 32.26 4.66
C GLY A 72 11.89 31.66 3.25
N ALA A 73 10.93 30.82 2.89
CA ALA A 73 10.78 30.29 1.54
C ALA A 73 10.48 31.43 0.53
N ASP A 74 10.92 31.26 -0.70
CA ASP A 74 10.55 32.16 -1.78
C ASP A 74 9.11 31.92 -2.28
N GLN A 75 8.59 32.85 -3.07
CA GLN A 75 7.19 32.79 -3.52
C GLN A 75 6.92 31.60 -4.44
N GLN A 76 7.89 31.19 -5.27
CA GLN A 76 7.73 30.05 -6.16
C GLN A 76 7.59 28.76 -5.33
N GLU A 77 8.43 28.57 -4.33
CA GLU A 77 8.38 27.42 -3.43
C GLU A 77 7.07 27.38 -2.64
N ILE A 78 6.60 28.53 -2.15
CA ILE A 78 5.30 28.67 -1.48
C ILE A 78 4.16 28.21 -2.42
N ASP A 79 4.12 28.70 -3.64
CA ASP A 79 3.06 28.37 -4.60
C ASP A 79 3.05 26.88 -4.95
N GLU A 80 4.22 26.25 -5.12
CA GLU A 80 4.35 24.81 -5.35
C GLU A 80 3.80 23.97 -4.19
N PHE A 81 4.16 24.35 -2.96
CA PHE A 81 3.70 23.64 -1.76
C PHE A 81 2.20 23.85 -1.49
N VAL A 82 1.68 25.04 -1.71
CA VAL A 82 0.24 25.33 -1.61
C VAL A 82 -0.55 24.48 -2.61
N ALA A 83 -0.12 24.45 -3.88
CA ALA A 83 -0.73 23.61 -4.91
C ALA A 83 -0.66 22.11 -4.55
N MET A 84 0.45 21.66 -3.93
CA MET A 84 0.59 20.30 -3.42
C MET A 84 -0.40 20.01 -2.27
N ALA A 85 -0.57 20.96 -1.33
CA ALA A 85 -1.53 20.84 -0.23
C ALA A 85 -2.97 20.74 -0.73
N GLU A 86 -3.34 21.51 -1.73
CA GLU A 86 -4.66 21.43 -2.37
C GLU A 86 -4.90 20.06 -3.00
N ARG A 87 -3.91 19.51 -3.70
CA ARG A 87 -3.99 18.16 -4.28
C ARG A 87 -4.07 17.08 -3.20
N ALA A 88 -3.26 17.20 -2.14
CA ALA A 88 -3.23 16.25 -1.03
C ALA A 88 -4.54 16.18 -0.24
N ASN A 89 -5.35 17.25 -0.27
CA ASN A 89 -6.65 17.30 0.38
C ASN A 89 -7.81 16.82 -0.50
N LYS A 90 -7.58 16.56 -1.80
CA LYS A 90 -8.64 16.02 -2.67
C LYS A 90 -8.92 14.56 -2.31
N PRO A 91 -10.21 14.15 -2.28
CA PRO A 91 -10.56 12.77 -2.03
C PRO A 91 -9.98 11.84 -3.12
N GLY A 92 -9.34 10.76 -2.70
CA GLY A 92 -8.95 9.71 -3.64
C GLY A 92 -10.16 8.93 -4.18
N TRP A 93 -9.95 8.16 -5.25
CA TRP A 93 -11.01 7.38 -5.90
C TRP A 93 -11.71 6.39 -4.95
N TRP A 94 -11.04 5.91 -3.92
CA TRP A 94 -11.59 4.98 -2.90
C TRP A 94 -12.62 5.62 -1.98
N HIS A 95 -12.74 6.94 -1.95
CA HIS A 95 -13.81 7.65 -1.22
C HIS A 95 -15.21 7.25 -1.68
N ALA A 96 -15.37 6.78 -2.92
CA ALA A 96 -16.63 6.25 -3.42
C ALA A 96 -17.09 4.99 -2.69
N TYR A 97 -16.19 4.32 -1.94
CA TYR A 97 -16.45 3.08 -1.20
C TYR A 97 -16.37 3.25 0.32
N ARG A 98 -16.44 4.51 0.81
CA ARG A 98 -16.30 4.83 2.25
C ARG A 98 -17.38 4.18 3.15
N ASP A 99 -18.49 3.78 2.57
CA ASP A 99 -19.61 3.09 3.21
C ASP A 99 -19.26 1.64 3.59
N VAL A 100 -18.41 0.99 2.81
CA VAL A 100 -18.01 -0.41 3.02
C VAL A 100 -16.54 -0.58 3.44
N VAL A 101 -15.78 0.50 3.52
CA VAL A 101 -14.35 0.45 3.84
C VAL A 101 -14.10 0.99 5.26
N PRO A 102 -13.45 0.21 6.15
CA PRO A 102 -13.00 0.72 7.43
C PRO A 102 -12.06 1.93 7.25
N SER A 103 -12.16 2.91 8.13
CA SER A 103 -11.39 4.17 8.03
C SER A 103 -9.87 3.94 7.96
N TRP A 104 -9.36 2.93 8.67
CA TRP A 104 -7.95 2.56 8.67
C TRP A 104 -7.48 1.99 7.32
N PHE A 105 -8.35 1.33 6.56
CA PHE A 105 -8.01 0.77 5.26
C PHE A 105 -7.87 1.86 4.17
N THR A 106 -8.46 3.02 4.37
CA THR A 106 -8.28 4.19 3.49
C THR A 106 -6.80 4.59 3.36
N ALA A 107 -6.07 4.55 4.47
CA ALA A 107 -4.63 4.82 4.46
C ALA A 107 -3.86 3.76 3.66
N TYR A 108 -4.20 2.48 3.83
CA TYR A 108 -3.62 1.38 3.06
C TYR A 108 -3.76 1.59 1.55
N VAL A 109 -4.99 1.84 1.06
CA VAL A 109 -5.25 2.05 -0.38
C VAL A 109 -4.46 3.25 -0.92
N SER A 110 -4.32 4.29 -0.11
CA SER A 110 -3.52 5.46 -0.48
C SER A 110 -2.03 5.13 -0.60
N LEU A 111 -1.45 4.40 0.36
CA LEU A 111 -0.06 3.97 0.32
C LEU A 111 0.19 3.02 -0.86
N GLU A 112 -0.70 2.05 -1.07
CA GLU A 112 -0.64 1.10 -2.19
C GLU A 112 -0.64 1.82 -3.54
N THR A 113 -1.52 2.83 -3.69
CA THR A 113 -1.63 3.61 -4.94
C THR A 113 -0.38 4.46 -5.22
N GLY A 114 0.31 4.93 -4.19
CA GLY A 114 1.49 5.80 -4.30
C GLY A 114 2.82 5.05 -4.25
N ALA A 115 2.83 3.76 -3.94
CA ALA A 115 4.06 3.01 -3.81
C ALA A 115 4.72 2.74 -5.17
N LYS A 116 6.05 2.77 -5.20
CA LYS A 116 6.89 2.33 -6.32
C LYS A 116 7.22 0.85 -6.25
N THR A 117 7.32 0.33 -5.03
CA THR A 117 7.56 -1.10 -4.77
C THR A 117 6.63 -1.58 -3.66
N LEU A 118 6.00 -2.70 -3.91
CA LEU A 118 5.17 -3.44 -2.97
C LEU A 118 5.83 -4.80 -2.72
N ARG A 119 6.05 -5.16 -1.45
CA ARG A 119 6.45 -6.52 -1.07
C ARG A 119 5.44 -7.05 -0.08
N THR A 120 4.81 -8.17 -0.41
CA THR A 120 3.79 -8.77 0.45
C THR A 120 4.21 -10.15 0.90
N TYR A 121 3.89 -10.48 2.14
CA TYR A 121 3.93 -11.83 2.67
C TYR A 121 2.51 -12.28 3.01
N GLU A 122 2.07 -13.39 2.43
CA GLU A 122 0.69 -13.85 2.49
C GLU A 122 0.62 -15.35 2.91
N PRO A 123 0.41 -15.62 4.20
CA PRO A 123 0.32 -17.00 4.68
C PRO A 123 -1.09 -17.60 4.62
N HIS A 124 -2.14 -16.80 4.39
CA HIS A 124 -3.52 -17.25 4.55
C HIS A 124 -4.32 -17.27 3.25
N TYR A 125 -4.18 -16.23 2.40
CA TYR A 125 -4.93 -16.05 1.17
C TYR A 125 -4.03 -15.47 0.08
N VAL A 126 -4.45 -15.59 -1.17
CA VAL A 126 -3.81 -14.87 -2.27
C VAL A 126 -3.90 -13.36 -2.00
N THR A 127 -2.82 -12.61 -2.27
CA THR A 127 -2.84 -11.15 -2.13
C THR A 127 -3.97 -10.51 -2.92
N GLY A 128 -4.59 -9.48 -2.37
CA GLY A 128 -5.76 -8.81 -2.97
C GLY A 128 -5.54 -8.28 -4.38
N LEU A 129 -4.29 -7.93 -4.74
CA LEU A 129 -3.93 -7.44 -6.08
C LEU A 129 -3.93 -8.53 -7.16
N LEU A 130 -3.92 -9.82 -6.79
CA LEU A 130 -3.89 -10.95 -7.72
C LEU A 130 -5.13 -11.86 -7.63
N GLN A 131 -6.16 -11.48 -6.85
CA GLN A 131 -7.37 -12.29 -6.70
C GLN A 131 -8.28 -12.19 -7.93
N THR A 132 -8.90 -13.32 -8.32
CA THR A 132 -10.05 -13.30 -9.24
C THR A 132 -11.29 -12.76 -8.52
N ARG A 133 -12.35 -12.38 -9.27
CA ARG A 133 -13.60 -11.88 -8.69
C ARG A 133 -14.22 -12.88 -7.70
N ASP A 134 -14.32 -14.14 -8.11
CA ASP A 134 -15.01 -15.16 -7.32
C ASP A 134 -14.21 -15.58 -6.09
N TYR A 135 -12.88 -15.67 -6.21
CA TYR A 135 -12.01 -15.85 -5.05
C TYR A 135 -12.12 -14.68 -4.06
N ALA A 136 -12.04 -13.44 -4.56
CA ALA A 136 -12.19 -12.23 -3.74
C ALA A 136 -13.54 -12.20 -3.01
N ARG A 137 -14.64 -12.55 -3.71
CA ARG A 137 -15.97 -12.62 -3.14
C ARG A 137 -16.05 -13.63 -1.98
N CYS A 138 -15.48 -14.83 -2.16
CA CYS A 138 -15.46 -15.85 -1.12
C CYS A 138 -14.65 -15.42 0.11
N VAL A 139 -13.46 -14.83 -0.09
CA VAL A 139 -12.63 -14.31 1.01
C VAL A 139 -13.35 -13.19 1.76
N LEU A 140 -13.94 -12.24 1.02
CA LEU A 140 -14.65 -11.11 1.61
C LEU A 140 -15.92 -11.54 2.36
N ARG A 141 -16.68 -12.52 1.83
CA ARG A 141 -17.83 -13.09 2.55
C ARG A 141 -17.40 -13.74 3.87
N GLY A 142 -16.25 -14.43 3.89
CA GLY A 142 -15.68 -14.99 5.11
C GLY A 142 -15.26 -13.94 6.14
N GLY A 143 -14.68 -12.83 5.68
CA GLY A 143 -14.25 -11.73 6.54
C GLY A 143 -15.40 -10.82 7.02
N PHE A 144 -16.47 -10.71 6.23
CA PHE A 144 -17.63 -9.85 6.49
C PHE A 144 -18.93 -10.66 6.38
N PRO A 145 -19.20 -11.61 7.29
CA PRO A 145 -20.32 -12.54 7.17
C PRO A 145 -21.70 -11.88 7.30
N ASN A 146 -21.76 -10.70 7.90
CA ASN A 146 -23.01 -9.96 8.14
C ASN A 146 -23.32 -8.91 7.06
N ASP A 147 -22.42 -8.71 6.08
CA ASP A 147 -22.68 -7.76 5.00
C ASP A 147 -23.83 -8.25 4.10
N SER A 148 -24.66 -7.34 3.66
CA SER A 148 -25.64 -7.58 2.57
C SER A 148 -24.91 -7.95 1.27
N GLU A 149 -25.67 -8.49 0.30
CA GLU A 149 -25.11 -8.79 -1.03
C GLU A 149 -24.58 -7.51 -1.71
N GLU A 150 -25.27 -6.39 -1.55
CA GLU A 150 -24.87 -5.10 -2.12
C GLU A 150 -23.55 -4.60 -1.50
N GLU A 151 -23.41 -4.65 -0.19
CA GLU A 151 -22.15 -4.28 0.50
C GLU A 151 -20.99 -5.20 0.11
N LEU A 152 -21.24 -6.51 0.01
CA LEU A 152 -20.24 -7.46 -0.46
C LEU A 152 -19.78 -7.16 -1.87
N GLU A 153 -20.70 -6.93 -2.82
CA GLU A 153 -20.34 -6.61 -4.19
C GLU A 153 -19.55 -5.30 -4.27
N ARG A 154 -19.88 -4.30 -3.48
CA ARG A 154 -19.11 -3.05 -3.42
C ARG A 154 -17.68 -3.28 -2.89
N ARG A 155 -17.49 -4.19 -1.93
CA ARG A 155 -16.13 -4.57 -1.48
C ARG A 155 -15.36 -5.32 -2.57
N VAL A 156 -16.02 -6.20 -3.31
CA VAL A 156 -15.43 -6.91 -4.45
C VAL A 156 -15.02 -5.90 -5.53
N GLU A 157 -15.89 -4.95 -5.89
CA GLU A 157 -15.58 -3.89 -6.84
C GLU A 157 -14.36 -3.06 -6.42
N LEU A 158 -14.29 -2.65 -5.15
CA LEU A 158 -13.13 -1.95 -4.61
C LEU A 158 -11.85 -2.79 -4.77
N ARG A 159 -11.91 -4.09 -4.46
CA ARG A 159 -10.77 -5.00 -4.59
C ARG A 159 -10.29 -5.12 -6.02
N LEU A 160 -11.21 -5.31 -6.97
CA LEU A 160 -10.86 -5.38 -8.39
C LEU A 160 -10.35 -4.04 -8.92
N ARG A 161 -10.94 -2.92 -8.49
CA ARG A 161 -10.47 -1.59 -8.90
C ARG A 161 -9.05 -1.30 -8.42
N ARG A 162 -8.63 -1.82 -7.26
CA ARG A 162 -7.23 -1.70 -6.80
C ARG A 162 -6.27 -2.40 -7.76
N GLN A 163 -6.67 -3.50 -8.38
CA GLN A 163 -5.83 -4.29 -9.30
C GLN A 163 -5.45 -3.52 -10.56
N SER A 164 -6.22 -2.51 -10.97
CA SER A 164 -5.86 -1.62 -12.08
C SER A 164 -4.53 -0.88 -11.86
N LEU A 165 -4.00 -0.89 -10.63
CA LEU A 165 -2.65 -0.42 -10.31
C LEU A 165 -1.58 -1.18 -11.10
N LEU A 166 -1.75 -2.48 -11.32
CA LEU A 166 -0.81 -3.33 -12.06
C LEU A 166 -0.91 -3.19 -13.59
N GLU A 167 -1.96 -2.53 -14.09
CA GLU A 167 -2.19 -2.29 -15.52
C GLU A 167 -1.64 -0.93 -15.98
N ARG A 168 -1.15 -0.12 -15.07
CA ARG A 168 -0.62 1.22 -15.37
C ARG A 168 0.71 1.13 -16.10
N THR A 169 1.03 2.13 -16.91
CA THR A 169 2.35 2.27 -17.55
C THR A 169 3.49 2.50 -16.54
N ASP A 170 3.16 3.06 -15.38
CA ASP A 170 4.03 3.29 -14.23
C ASP A 170 3.68 2.33 -13.07
N ALA A 171 3.22 1.11 -13.39
CA ALA A 171 2.88 0.11 -12.40
C ALA A 171 4.01 -0.10 -11.39
N PRO A 172 3.70 -0.28 -10.10
CA PRO A 172 4.72 -0.60 -9.11
C PRO A 172 5.30 -1.98 -9.35
N THR A 173 6.54 -2.20 -8.90
CA THR A 173 7.06 -3.55 -8.75
C THR A 173 6.33 -4.25 -7.61
N LEU A 174 5.67 -5.36 -7.88
CA LEU A 174 4.99 -6.20 -6.89
C LEU A 174 5.80 -7.47 -6.65
N TRP A 175 6.23 -7.70 -5.43
CA TRP A 175 6.91 -8.91 -5.02
C TRP A 175 6.10 -9.63 -3.94
N VAL A 176 5.52 -10.76 -4.30
CA VAL A 176 4.66 -11.58 -3.43
C VAL A 176 5.44 -12.80 -2.97
N VAL A 177 5.53 -12.97 -1.66
CA VAL A 177 5.89 -14.25 -1.03
C VAL A 177 4.62 -14.83 -0.42
N MET A 178 4.28 -16.04 -0.82
CA MET A 178 3.06 -16.72 -0.41
C MET A 178 3.37 -18.14 0.08
N GLU A 179 2.68 -18.58 1.13
CA GLU A 179 2.80 -19.97 1.59
C GLU A 179 2.10 -20.96 0.64
N GLU A 180 2.68 -22.13 0.41
CA GLU A 180 2.02 -23.20 -0.32
C GLU A 180 0.66 -23.57 0.29
N ALA A 181 0.50 -23.41 1.61
CA ALA A 181 -0.75 -23.63 2.33
C ALA A 181 -1.94 -22.81 1.78
N VAL A 182 -1.68 -21.65 1.20
CA VAL A 182 -2.69 -20.80 0.57
C VAL A 182 -3.38 -21.53 -0.59
N LEU A 183 -2.63 -22.30 -1.35
CA LEU A 183 -3.13 -23.04 -2.51
C LEU A 183 -3.93 -24.30 -2.11
N HIS A 184 -3.71 -24.84 -0.90
CA HIS A 184 -4.45 -25.98 -0.38
C HIS A 184 -5.75 -25.59 0.33
N ARG A 185 -5.95 -24.29 0.59
CA ARG A 185 -7.20 -23.77 1.14
C ARG A 185 -8.22 -23.62 0.02
N ALA A 186 -9.15 -24.56 -0.09
CA ALA A 186 -10.16 -24.62 -1.16
C ALA A 186 -11.21 -23.47 -1.06
N VAL A 187 -10.77 -22.23 -1.29
CA VAL A 187 -11.62 -21.04 -1.27
C VAL A 187 -12.60 -21.08 -2.45
N GLY A 188 -13.89 -21.11 -2.17
CA GLY A 188 -14.94 -21.11 -3.19
C GLY A 188 -15.10 -22.45 -3.95
N GLY A 189 -14.27 -23.46 -3.62
CA GLY A 189 -14.31 -24.77 -4.28
C GLY A 189 -13.35 -24.90 -5.48
N PRO A 190 -13.36 -26.07 -6.15
CA PRO A 190 -12.35 -26.41 -7.16
C PRO A 190 -12.30 -25.45 -8.34
N ASP A 191 -13.44 -25.05 -8.88
CA ASP A 191 -13.51 -24.17 -10.06
C ASP A 191 -12.92 -22.79 -9.78
N VAL A 192 -13.25 -22.21 -8.61
CA VAL A 192 -12.72 -20.91 -8.18
C VAL A 192 -11.21 -21.00 -7.95
N MET A 193 -10.74 -22.09 -7.33
CA MET A 193 -9.31 -22.29 -7.12
C MET A 193 -8.56 -22.48 -8.43
N ARG A 194 -9.09 -23.20 -9.39
CA ARG A 194 -8.48 -23.39 -10.71
C ARG A 194 -8.31 -22.04 -11.41
N GLU A 195 -9.38 -21.23 -11.48
CA GLU A 195 -9.33 -19.89 -12.08
C GLU A 195 -8.31 -18.98 -11.35
N GLN A 196 -8.29 -19.04 -10.02
CA GLN A 196 -7.34 -18.28 -9.22
C GLN A 196 -5.89 -18.68 -9.50
N ILE A 197 -5.61 -19.98 -9.66
CA ILE A 197 -4.26 -20.46 -9.98
C ILE A 197 -3.88 -20.06 -11.42
N ASP A 198 -4.80 -20.13 -12.38
CA ASP A 198 -4.58 -19.62 -13.74
C ASP A 198 -4.20 -18.14 -13.71
N ARG A 199 -4.91 -17.33 -12.93
CA ARG A 199 -4.56 -15.91 -12.72
C ARG A 199 -3.17 -15.70 -12.12
N LEU A 200 -2.74 -16.55 -11.18
CA LEU A 200 -1.39 -16.47 -10.59
C LEU A 200 -0.31 -16.82 -11.62
N LEU A 201 -0.56 -17.83 -12.47
CA LEU A 201 0.33 -18.18 -13.57
C LEU A 201 0.47 -17.04 -14.57
N GLU A 202 -0.64 -16.42 -14.99
CA GLU A 202 -0.61 -15.22 -15.85
C GLU A 202 0.16 -14.07 -15.22
N ALA A 203 -0.10 -13.78 -13.94
CA ALA A 203 0.58 -12.71 -13.23
C ALA A 203 2.09 -12.93 -13.12
N SER A 204 2.53 -14.18 -13.00
CA SER A 204 3.95 -14.53 -12.93
C SER A 204 4.73 -14.31 -14.24
N GLU A 205 4.04 -14.01 -15.36
CA GLU A 205 4.65 -13.64 -16.64
C GLU A 205 4.82 -12.13 -16.80
N LEU A 206 4.31 -11.31 -15.88
CA LEU A 206 4.45 -9.86 -15.92
C LEU A 206 5.82 -9.43 -15.40
N ASP A 207 6.55 -8.61 -16.14
CA ASP A 207 7.92 -8.17 -15.81
C ASP A 207 8.04 -7.45 -14.45
N HIS A 208 6.96 -6.81 -14.00
CA HIS A 208 6.90 -6.07 -12.75
C HIS A 208 6.31 -6.87 -11.58
N VAL A 209 6.01 -8.17 -11.78
CA VAL A 209 5.46 -9.06 -10.74
C VAL A 209 6.41 -10.21 -10.48
N SER A 210 6.83 -10.38 -9.23
CA SER A 210 7.53 -11.57 -8.75
C SER A 210 6.61 -12.34 -7.81
N LEU A 211 6.47 -13.64 -8.03
CA LEU A 211 5.65 -14.52 -7.20
C LEU A 211 6.49 -15.71 -6.72
N ASP A 212 6.72 -15.75 -5.42
CA ASP A 212 7.48 -16.79 -4.74
C ASP A 212 6.56 -17.58 -3.81
N ILE A 213 6.51 -18.90 -3.98
CA ILE A 213 5.69 -19.79 -3.16
C ILE A 213 6.61 -20.62 -2.28
N VAL A 214 6.56 -20.35 -0.97
CA VAL A 214 7.33 -21.11 0.03
C VAL A 214 6.72 -22.50 0.19
N PRO A 215 7.43 -23.56 -0.18
CA PRO A 215 6.90 -24.92 -0.12
C PRO A 215 6.85 -25.44 1.32
N PHE A 216 5.95 -26.37 1.61
CA PHE A 216 5.91 -27.07 2.91
C PHE A 216 7.25 -27.71 3.30
N SER A 217 8.04 -28.13 2.32
CA SER A 217 9.37 -28.72 2.53
C SER A 217 10.40 -27.73 3.09
N ALA A 218 10.15 -26.41 3.02
CA ALA A 218 11.02 -25.41 3.64
C ALA A 218 11.03 -25.52 5.17
N GLY A 219 10.01 -26.14 5.78
CA GLY A 219 9.92 -26.32 7.22
C GLY A 219 9.75 -25.00 7.97
N ALA A 220 10.40 -24.88 9.13
CA ALA A 220 10.35 -23.67 9.95
C ALA A 220 11.18 -22.56 9.35
N HIS A 221 10.58 -21.36 9.20
CA HIS A 221 11.23 -20.19 8.65
C HIS A 221 10.75 -18.89 9.34
N VAL A 222 11.38 -17.77 8.99
CA VAL A 222 11.15 -16.47 9.63
C VAL A 222 9.73 -15.93 9.42
N GLY A 223 8.98 -16.41 8.42
CA GLY A 223 7.63 -15.96 8.08
C GLY A 223 6.51 -16.51 8.98
N ALA A 224 6.80 -17.24 10.06
CA ALA A 224 5.78 -17.73 11.00
C ALA A 224 5.09 -16.61 11.80
N CYS A 225 4.96 -15.42 11.21
CA CYS A 225 4.35 -14.22 11.75
C CYS A 225 3.08 -13.82 10.97
N ALA A 226 2.49 -12.70 11.33
CA ALA A 226 1.32 -12.14 10.66
C ALA A 226 1.65 -11.72 9.20
N PRO A 227 0.64 -11.70 8.30
CA PRO A 227 0.79 -11.12 6.97
C PRO A 227 1.22 -9.66 7.06
N PHE A 228 2.01 -9.23 6.10
CA PHE A 228 2.41 -7.82 6.01
C PHE A 228 2.59 -7.37 4.58
N THR A 229 2.49 -6.05 4.37
CA THR A 229 2.82 -5.36 3.13
C THR A 229 3.84 -4.27 3.42
N TYR A 230 4.96 -4.31 2.73
CA TYR A 230 6.00 -3.28 2.73
C TYR A 230 5.78 -2.37 1.53
N PHE A 231 5.81 -1.06 1.77
CA PHE A 231 5.68 0.00 0.78
C PHE A 231 6.97 0.80 0.68
N ARG A 232 7.50 0.94 -0.53
CA ARG A 232 8.57 1.88 -0.86
C ARG A 232 8.06 2.89 -1.86
N PHE A 233 8.40 4.15 -1.64
CA PHE A 233 8.03 5.28 -2.48
C PHE A 233 9.19 5.70 -3.37
N GLU A 234 8.90 6.48 -4.41
CA GLU A 234 9.93 7.04 -5.30
C GLU A 234 10.65 8.21 -4.64
N GLU A 235 9.97 8.95 -3.77
CA GLU A 235 10.47 10.11 -3.06
C GLU A 235 11.42 9.69 -1.93
N PRO A 236 12.71 10.12 -1.97
CA PRO A 236 13.71 9.73 -0.97
C PRO A 236 13.40 10.24 0.45
N GLU A 237 12.61 11.31 0.55
CA GLU A 237 12.21 11.91 1.82
C GLU A 237 11.16 11.07 2.58
N LEU A 238 10.47 10.18 1.88
CA LEU A 238 9.48 9.31 2.51
C LEU A 238 10.14 8.09 3.15
N PRO A 239 9.77 7.76 4.39
CA PRO A 239 10.17 6.49 4.97
C PRO A 239 9.46 5.35 4.23
N ASP A 240 10.14 4.22 4.12
CA ASP A 240 9.46 2.96 3.81
C ASP A 240 8.47 2.65 4.95
N ILE A 241 7.34 2.03 4.61
CA ILE A 241 6.28 1.72 5.58
C ILE A 241 5.95 0.24 5.50
N VAL A 242 5.76 -0.38 6.66
CA VAL A 242 5.20 -1.73 6.77
C VAL A 242 3.80 -1.64 7.34
N TYR A 243 2.86 -2.30 6.68
CA TYR A 243 1.50 -2.49 7.14
C TYR A 243 1.29 -3.94 7.53
N SER A 244 0.68 -4.17 8.69
CA SER A 244 0.19 -5.48 9.11
C SER A 244 -1.23 -5.37 9.63
N GLU A 245 -2.09 -6.28 9.19
CA GLU A 245 -3.50 -6.33 9.57
C GLU A 245 -3.73 -7.38 10.64
N LEU A 246 -4.48 -6.98 11.66
CA LEU A 246 -4.97 -7.84 12.73
C LEU A 246 -6.50 -7.94 12.63
N LEU A 247 -7.11 -8.83 13.38
CA LEU A 247 -8.56 -9.06 13.34
C LEU A 247 -9.38 -7.78 13.60
N THR A 248 -8.95 -6.92 14.50
CA THR A 248 -9.69 -5.71 14.93
C THR A 248 -8.90 -4.42 14.79
N ALA A 249 -7.69 -4.47 14.27
CA ALA A 249 -6.78 -3.33 14.16
C ALA A 249 -5.84 -3.47 12.99
N SER A 250 -5.13 -2.40 12.67
CA SER A 250 -3.99 -2.43 11.76
C SER A 250 -2.82 -1.67 12.36
N VAL A 251 -1.61 -2.07 12.01
CA VAL A 251 -0.37 -1.42 12.45
C VAL A 251 0.36 -0.90 11.22
N TYR A 252 0.83 0.35 11.32
CA TYR A 252 1.71 0.98 10.37
C TYR A 252 3.04 1.24 11.07
N LEU A 253 4.12 0.66 10.56
CA LEU A 253 5.46 0.77 11.11
C LEU A 253 6.33 1.57 10.14
N ASP A 254 6.91 2.67 10.60
CA ASP A 254 7.83 3.53 9.86
C ASP A 254 9.18 3.69 10.59
N ASP A 255 9.34 3.03 11.74
CA ASP A 255 10.64 2.94 12.40
C ASP A 255 11.60 2.11 11.55
N ARG A 256 12.82 2.61 11.38
CA ARG A 256 13.82 2.00 10.50
C ARG A 256 14.16 0.56 10.90
N ALA A 257 14.20 0.25 12.18
CA ALA A 257 14.56 -1.09 12.66
C ALA A 257 13.44 -2.09 12.31
N ASP A 258 12.18 -1.72 12.52
CA ASP A 258 11.02 -2.53 12.18
C ASP A 258 10.93 -2.77 10.67
N VAL A 259 11.11 -1.71 9.87
CA VAL A 259 11.07 -1.77 8.41
C VAL A 259 12.16 -2.69 7.86
N VAL A 260 13.40 -2.55 8.36
CA VAL A 260 14.53 -3.40 7.96
C VAL A 260 14.29 -4.86 8.33
N ALA A 261 13.77 -5.13 9.54
CA ALA A 261 13.47 -6.50 9.98
C ALA A 261 12.46 -7.20 9.05
N HIS A 262 11.38 -6.50 8.65
CA HIS A 262 10.38 -7.06 7.72
C HIS A 262 10.94 -7.25 6.30
N LEU A 263 11.75 -6.31 5.83
CA LEU A 263 12.41 -6.41 4.52
C LEU A 263 13.38 -7.61 4.46
N GLU A 264 14.17 -7.82 5.52
CA GLU A 264 15.06 -8.97 5.65
C GLU A 264 14.26 -10.28 5.72
N ALA A 265 13.17 -10.31 6.51
CA ALA A 265 12.30 -11.46 6.62
C ALA A 265 11.72 -11.84 5.25
N HIS A 266 11.15 -10.87 4.52
CA HIS A 266 10.64 -11.09 3.16
C HIS A 266 11.71 -11.63 2.22
N SER A 267 12.91 -11.04 2.23
CA SER A 267 14.02 -11.48 1.37
C SER A 267 14.49 -12.89 1.72
N ARG A 268 14.56 -13.24 3.00
CA ARG A 268 14.92 -14.61 3.44
C ARG A 268 13.89 -15.64 3.01
N MET A 269 12.59 -15.31 3.09
CA MET A 269 11.53 -16.21 2.64
C MET A 269 11.56 -16.43 1.13
N ALA A 270 11.79 -15.37 0.36
CA ALA A 270 11.91 -15.47 -1.09
C ALA A 270 13.08 -16.38 -1.54
N LEU A 271 14.14 -16.50 -0.73
CA LEU A 271 15.27 -17.40 -0.99
C LEU A 271 14.98 -18.88 -0.69
N LEU A 272 13.84 -19.20 -0.08
CA LEU A 272 13.43 -20.60 0.20
C LEU A 272 12.83 -21.30 -1.02
N THR A 273 12.64 -20.58 -2.11
CA THR A 273 12.08 -21.09 -3.36
C THR A 273 12.72 -20.38 -4.56
N SER A 274 12.32 -20.76 -5.75
CA SER A 274 12.66 -20.09 -6.99
C SER A 274 11.41 -19.86 -7.84
N SER A 275 11.47 -18.95 -8.80
CA SER A 275 10.37 -18.73 -9.75
C SER A 275 9.97 -20.00 -10.49
N GLN A 276 10.94 -20.88 -10.82
CA GLN A 276 10.69 -22.15 -11.49
C GLN A 276 9.94 -23.14 -10.55
N GLU A 277 10.35 -23.23 -9.29
CA GLU A 277 9.68 -24.06 -8.27
C GLU A 277 8.26 -23.55 -7.99
N SER A 278 8.10 -22.24 -7.86
CA SER A 278 6.78 -21.60 -7.67
C SER A 278 5.83 -21.91 -8.82
N LYS A 279 6.28 -21.81 -10.08
CA LYS A 279 5.50 -22.22 -11.27
C LYS A 279 5.18 -23.72 -11.29
N ALA A 280 6.11 -24.57 -10.85
CA ALA A 280 5.88 -26.01 -10.76
C ALA A 280 4.82 -26.34 -9.70
N ILE A 281 4.84 -25.67 -8.54
CA ILE A 281 3.82 -25.79 -7.49
C ILE A 281 2.45 -25.37 -8.04
N LEU A 282 2.34 -24.18 -8.64
CA LEU A 282 1.09 -23.71 -9.24
C LEU A 282 0.54 -24.69 -10.29
N THR A 283 1.40 -25.21 -11.18
CA THR A 283 0.99 -26.16 -12.22
C THR A 283 0.49 -27.48 -11.62
N ARG A 284 1.11 -27.95 -10.54
CA ARG A 284 0.66 -29.14 -9.80
C ARG A 284 -0.70 -28.91 -9.17
N MET A 285 -0.84 -27.82 -8.42
CA MET A 285 -2.09 -27.46 -7.72
C MET A 285 -3.25 -27.25 -8.70
N ARG A 286 -3.00 -26.64 -9.87
CA ARG A 286 -4.00 -26.49 -10.92
C ARG A 286 -4.59 -27.84 -11.36
N LYS A 287 -3.74 -28.89 -11.46
CA LYS A 287 -4.19 -30.25 -11.82
C LYS A 287 -4.98 -30.92 -10.70
N GLU A 288 -4.68 -30.62 -9.44
CA GLU A 288 -5.42 -31.14 -8.30
C GLU A 288 -6.86 -30.59 -8.22
N TYR A 289 -7.10 -29.38 -8.77
CA TYR A 289 -8.41 -28.74 -8.86
C TYR A 289 -9.11 -28.97 -10.22
N SER A 290 -8.63 -29.91 -11.04
CA SER A 290 -9.19 -30.18 -12.38
C SER A 290 -10.26 -31.26 -12.34
#